data_6d87aa583e5f245a74c4b6e1df8e3829
#
_entry.id   6d87aa583e5f245a74c4b6e1df8e3829
#
_cell.length_a   1.000
_cell.length_b   1.000
_cell.length_c   1.000
_cell.angle_alpha   90.00
_cell.angle_beta   90.00
_cell.angle_gamma   90.00
#
_symmetry.space_group_name_H-M   'P 1'
#
loop_
_entity.id
_entity.type
_entity.pdbx_description
1 polymer ?
#
loop_
_entity_poly.entity_id
_entity_poly.type
_entity_poly.pdbx_seq_one_letter_code
_entity_poly.pdbx_strand_id
1 'polypeptide(L)'
;MNEAKTLVIRGNLVDIINRRTFGAEISILNGHIGKVTPTGQDEGYYLLPGFIDAHVHIESSMVTPTAFIHAAVRHGSIGAVADPHEIANVMGTEGVEYMLDNAKGIPFYTWFGVPSCVPATIMETSGAIIDADETARLLEREDLHFLAEMMNYPGVLNKDPEVMRKIEAAKQAGKPIDGHYPLATGPKLKAYIESGISTDHETIYLEKGREKCELGMHVLIREGSAAKNFDALHPLLKEYPEQIMFCTDDAHPSFLNKGHINRMVKKSLDLGYDLYDVLRAASYNPAMHYKIPAGFLREGDSADFIQVNNLKDLTIQATYIQGTCVYDGEKCTLPLQKPIHRNNFHTKPITLEKLAVKAKGEQMRVIVCEDSELITKEELYHVHTFDGFVESDTERDILKLVILNRYQTAPPAITFIKGTGLKLGAIAQSISHDSHNIIAIGVTDFELMQAINVVIKAKGGIAVSCMDEVTLLSLPVAGLMSDESLEETSRRYEEIEEKIKRLKSPMDSLQMTLSFMGLLAIPSLKLSNKGLFNSETFQFTSLFV
;
A
#
# COMPACT_ATOMS: atom_id res chain seq x y z
N MET A 1 -20.98 41.92 -3.09
CA MET A 1 -19.76 41.55 -2.34
C MET A 1 -20.21 40.63 -1.23
N ASN A 2 -19.93 39.33 -1.34
CA ASN A 2 -20.18 38.44 -0.22
C ASN A 2 -19.24 38.86 0.91
N GLU A 3 -19.79 39.20 2.09
CA GLU A 3 -18.98 39.39 3.29
C GLU A 3 -18.16 38.12 3.51
N ALA A 4 -16.83 38.26 3.57
CA ALA A 4 -15.94 37.15 3.84
C ALA A 4 -16.27 36.61 5.25
N LYS A 5 -16.88 35.43 5.31
CA LYS A 5 -17.30 34.80 6.56
C LYS A 5 -16.04 34.41 7.33
N THR A 6 -15.68 35.15 8.36
CA THR A 6 -14.58 34.82 9.26
C THR A 6 -15.04 33.70 10.20
N LEU A 7 -14.35 32.54 10.15
CA LEU A 7 -14.54 31.47 11.12
C LEU A 7 -13.56 31.69 12.28
N VAL A 8 -14.02 31.55 13.51
CA VAL A 8 -13.19 31.67 14.72
C VAL A 8 -13.26 30.35 15.48
N ILE A 9 -12.10 29.80 15.82
CA ILE A 9 -11.96 28.54 16.55
C ILE A 9 -11.05 28.75 17.75
N ARG A 10 -11.39 28.12 18.88
CA ARG A 10 -10.58 28.11 20.11
C ARG A 10 -10.08 26.71 20.39
N GLY A 11 -8.88 26.63 20.96
CA GLY A 11 -8.25 25.39 21.39
C GLY A 11 -6.83 25.60 21.90
N ASN A 12 -6.28 24.60 22.53
CA ASN A 12 -4.86 24.56 22.88
C ASN A 12 -4.04 24.29 21.63
N LEU A 13 -3.49 25.34 21.04
CA LEU A 13 -2.72 25.27 19.81
C LEU A 13 -1.36 24.63 20.07
N VAL A 14 -1.05 23.56 19.34
CA VAL A 14 0.24 22.89 19.37
C VAL A 14 1.14 23.40 18.23
N ASP A 15 1.99 24.38 18.55
CA ASP A 15 2.95 24.98 17.64
C ASP A 15 4.17 24.08 17.53
N ILE A 16 4.17 23.20 16.51
CA ILE A 16 5.24 22.21 16.27
C ILE A 16 6.55 22.86 15.78
N ILE A 17 6.50 24.09 15.30
CA ILE A 17 7.67 24.82 14.81
C ILE A 17 8.44 25.42 15.99
N ASN A 18 7.73 26.09 16.92
CA ASN A 18 8.36 26.71 18.09
C ASN A 18 8.31 25.82 19.35
N ARG A 19 7.82 24.57 19.21
CA ARG A 19 7.77 23.54 20.29
C ARG A 19 7.09 24.07 21.56
N ARG A 20 5.88 24.62 21.42
CA ARG A 20 5.08 25.15 22.54
C ARG A 20 3.59 24.85 22.34
N THR A 21 2.88 24.71 23.43
CA THR A 21 1.42 24.54 23.46
C THR A 21 0.81 25.61 24.33
N PHE A 22 -0.24 26.28 23.84
CA PHE A 22 -0.91 27.37 24.56
C PHE A 22 -2.36 27.51 24.09
N GLY A 23 -3.23 27.99 25.00
CA GLY A 23 -4.61 28.32 24.65
C GLY A 23 -4.63 29.47 23.64
N ALA A 24 -5.37 29.31 22.56
CA ALA A 24 -5.43 30.27 21.45
C ALA A 24 -6.83 30.36 20.86
N GLU A 25 -7.15 31.56 20.37
CA GLU A 25 -8.22 31.82 19.43
C GLU A 25 -7.60 32.06 18.05
N ILE A 26 -7.99 31.27 17.05
CA ILE A 26 -7.56 31.40 15.66
C ILE A 26 -8.71 31.95 14.82
N SER A 27 -8.45 32.96 14.00
CA SER A 27 -9.37 33.42 12.97
C SER A 27 -8.97 32.82 11.62
N ILE A 28 -9.96 32.39 10.85
CA ILE A 28 -9.75 31.83 9.51
C ILE A 28 -10.47 32.70 8.50
N LEU A 29 -9.73 33.13 7.47
CA LEU A 29 -10.24 33.99 6.42
C LEU A 29 -9.80 33.43 5.05
N ASN A 30 -10.77 33.17 4.17
CA ASN A 30 -10.49 32.65 2.81
C ASN A 30 -9.58 31.40 2.78
N GLY A 31 -9.79 30.48 3.72
CA GLY A 31 -9.03 29.23 3.81
C GLY A 31 -7.65 29.33 4.49
N HIS A 32 -7.26 30.50 4.97
CA HIS A 32 -5.98 30.76 5.63
C HIS A 32 -6.16 31.19 7.10
N ILE A 33 -5.16 30.88 7.93
CA ILE A 33 -5.07 31.40 9.29
C ILE A 33 -4.83 32.91 9.23
N GLY A 34 -5.79 33.69 9.71
CA GLY A 34 -5.68 35.15 9.74
C GLY A 34 -4.85 35.61 10.94
N LYS A 35 -5.36 35.41 12.15
CA LYS A 35 -4.72 35.82 13.40
C LYS A 35 -4.74 34.69 14.42
N VAL A 36 -3.64 34.56 15.15
CA VAL A 36 -3.51 33.67 16.31
C VAL A 36 -3.40 34.53 17.56
N THR A 37 -4.42 34.48 18.42
CA THR A 37 -4.48 35.29 19.63
C THR A 37 -4.41 34.37 20.85
N PRO A 38 -3.35 34.45 21.69
CA PRO A 38 -3.28 33.69 22.94
C PRO A 38 -4.43 34.08 23.89
N THR A 39 -5.08 33.10 24.48
CA THR A 39 -6.18 33.33 25.45
C THR A 39 -5.71 33.34 26.90
N GLY A 40 -4.54 32.75 27.16
CA GLY A 40 -3.98 32.67 28.52
C GLY A 40 -4.65 31.62 29.41
N GLN A 41 -5.52 30.77 28.87
CA GLN A 41 -6.26 29.74 29.62
C GLN A 41 -6.26 28.42 28.82
N ASP A 42 -6.63 27.32 29.49
CA ASP A 42 -6.88 26.02 28.84
C ASP A 42 -8.24 26.06 28.14
N GLU A 43 -8.26 25.73 26.86
CA GLU A 43 -9.47 25.77 26.01
C GLU A 43 -10.18 24.40 25.90
N GLY A 44 -9.69 23.37 26.58
CA GLY A 44 -10.32 22.04 26.68
C GLY A 44 -10.11 21.13 25.46
N TYR A 45 -9.85 21.67 24.27
CA TYR A 45 -9.53 20.92 23.05
C TYR A 45 -8.11 21.27 22.59
N TYR A 46 -7.53 20.39 21.78
CA TYR A 46 -6.22 20.65 21.16
C TYR A 46 -6.38 20.84 19.66
N LEU A 47 -5.64 21.81 19.12
CA LEU A 47 -5.51 22.08 17.70
C LEU A 47 -4.13 21.62 17.25
N LEU A 48 -4.10 20.61 16.39
CA LEU A 48 -2.87 20.00 15.87
C LEU A 48 -2.81 20.23 14.35
N PRO A 49 -1.62 20.30 13.73
CA PRO A 49 -1.51 20.16 12.27
C PRO A 49 -2.16 18.88 11.81
N GLY A 50 -2.84 18.91 10.66
CA GLY A 50 -3.41 17.71 10.06
C GLY A 50 -2.33 16.70 9.64
N PHE A 51 -2.64 15.42 9.70
CA PHE A 51 -1.69 14.36 9.40
C PHE A 51 -1.53 14.14 7.89
N ILE A 52 -0.36 13.69 7.49
CA ILE A 52 -0.04 13.33 6.10
C ILE A 52 0.55 11.92 6.12
N ASP A 53 -0.02 11.03 5.32
CA ASP A 53 0.54 9.72 5.05
C ASP A 53 1.69 9.88 4.04
N ALA A 54 2.90 9.51 4.43
CA ALA A 54 4.09 9.76 3.62
C ALA A 54 4.32 8.74 2.49
N HIS A 55 3.60 7.63 2.49
CA HIS A 55 3.62 6.63 1.42
C HIS A 55 2.43 5.67 1.57
N VAL A 56 1.62 5.55 0.52
CA VAL A 56 0.46 4.65 0.49
C VAL A 56 0.14 4.17 -0.91
N HIS A 57 -0.28 2.90 -1.00
CA HIS A 57 -1.00 2.36 -2.16
C HIS A 57 -2.50 2.41 -1.84
N ILE A 58 -3.20 3.41 -2.39
CA ILE A 58 -4.65 3.58 -2.13
C ILE A 58 -5.41 2.31 -2.54
N GLU A 59 -4.98 1.65 -3.60
CA GLU A 59 -5.55 0.42 -4.14
C GLU A 59 -5.56 -0.72 -3.11
N SER A 60 -4.56 -0.80 -2.25
CA SER A 60 -4.49 -1.81 -1.18
C SER A 60 -5.59 -1.66 -0.13
N SER A 61 -6.18 -0.47 -0.01
CA SER A 61 -7.39 -0.25 0.80
C SER A 61 -8.66 -0.80 0.14
N MET A 62 -8.56 -1.32 -1.08
CA MET A 62 -9.64 -1.87 -1.89
C MET A 62 -10.80 -0.90 -2.13
N VAL A 63 -10.57 0.40 -1.97
CA VAL A 63 -11.55 1.45 -2.30
C VAL A 63 -10.92 2.53 -3.18
N THR A 64 -11.77 3.27 -3.89
CA THR A 64 -11.31 4.35 -4.78
C THR A 64 -10.78 5.55 -3.99
N PRO A 65 -9.99 6.45 -4.62
CA PRO A 65 -9.40 7.60 -3.93
C PRO A 65 -10.38 8.43 -3.12
N THR A 66 -11.58 8.72 -3.63
CA THR A 66 -12.57 9.47 -2.86
C THR A 66 -13.07 8.73 -1.62
N ALA A 67 -13.25 7.42 -1.69
CA ALA A 67 -13.65 6.62 -0.52
C ALA A 67 -12.50 6.49 0.49
N PHE A 68 -11.25 6.39 0.02
CA PHE A 68 -10.06 6.47 0.87
C PHE A 68 -9.98 7.82 1.60
N ILE A 69 -10.16 8.95 0.88
CA ILE A 69 -10.14 10.29 1.46
C ILE A 69 -11.21 10.43 2.56
N HIS A 70 -12.43 9.95 2.30
CA HIS A 70 -13.51 9.94 3.30
C HIS A 70 -13.11 9.23 4.60
N ALA A 71 -12.36 8.14 4.50
CA ALA A 71 -11.83 7.43 5.66
C ALA A 71 -10.70 8.22 6.33
N ALA A 72 -9.73 8.68 5.55
CA ALA A 72 -8.53 9.35 6.04
C ALA A 72 -8.85 10.62 6.86
N VAL A 73 -9.80 11.45 6.40
CA VAL A 73 -10.18 12.67 7.10
C VAL A 73 -10.85 12.40 8.46
N ARG A 74 -11.53 11.28 8.64
CA ARG A 74 -12.11 10.86 9.94
C ARG A 74 -11.04 10.55 10.97
N HIS A 75 -9.84 10.21 10.49
CA HIS A 75 -8.68 9.92 11.31
C HIS A 75 -7.68 11.08 11.40
N GLY A 76 -8.10 12.27 10.92
CA GLY A 76 -7.30 13.49 11.02
C GLY A 76 -6.26 13.66 9.93
N SER A 77 -6.25 12.81 8.89
CA SER A 77 -5.35 12.99 7.76
C SER A 77 -5.92 14.02 6.79
N ILE A 78 -5.05 14.89 6.31
CA ILE A 78 -5.35 15.95 5.34
C ILE A 78 -4.67 15.72 3.99
N GLY A 79 -3.75 14.75 3.94
CA GLY A 79 -3.00 14.43 2.73
C GLY A 79 -2.41 13.01 2.76
N ALA A 80 -2.07 12.53 1.57
CA ALA A 80 -1.39 11.27 1.34
C ALA A 80 -0.47 11.36 0.12
N VAL A 81 0.74 10.85 0.25
CA VAL A 81 1.72 10.65 -0.82
C VAL A 81 1.43 9.27 -1.39
N ALA A 82 0.77 9.24 -2.53
CA ALA A 82 0.22 8.02 -3.10
C ALA A 82 1.02 7.54 -4.32
N ASP A 83 1.47 6.30 -4.28
CA ASP A 83 2.06 5.62 -5.43
C ASP A 83 1.00 4.76 -6.13
N PRO A 84 0.54 5.13 -7.32
CA PRO A 84 -0.50 4.39 -8.04
C PRO A 84 0.07 3.27 -8.92
N HIS A 85 1.19 2.63 -8.55
CA HIS A 85 1.81 1.61 -9.41
C HIS A 85 0.97 0.33 -9.51
N GLU A 86 0.12 0.04 -8.52
CA GLU A 86 -0.73 -1.13 -8.52
C GLU A 86 -1.76 -1.07 -9.67
N ILE A 87 -2.52 0.01 -9.77
CA ILE A 87 -3.44 0.20 -10.90
C ILE A 87 -2.69 0.42 -12.21
N ALA A 88 -1.50 1.02 -12.17
CA ALA A 88 -0.66 1.20 -13.34
C ALA A 88 -0.15 -0.13 -13.92
N ASN A 89 0.15 -1.13 -13.08
CA ASN A 89 0.44 -2.49 -13.54
C ASN A 89 -0.73 -3.13 -14.29
N VAL A 90 -1.96 -2.71 -13.99
CA VAL A 90 -3.17 -3.23 -14.66
C VAL A 90 -3.50 -2.46 -15.93
N MET A 91 -3.45 -1.12 -15.91
CA MET A 91 -3.99 -0.26 -16.97
C MET A 91 -2.99 0.78 -17.49
N GLY A 92 -1.73 0.75 -17.04
CA GLY A 92 -0.74 1.73 -17.46
C GLY A 92 -1.11 3.14 -17.03
N THR A 93 -0.82 4.10 -17.90
CA THR A 93 -1.12 5.52 -17.68
C THR A 93 -2.61 5.80 -17.51
N GLU A 94 -3.50 5.01 -18.14
CA GLU A 94 -4.95 5.13 -17.93
C GLU A 94 -5.34 4.83 -16.46
N GLY A 95 -4.58 3.98 -15.78
CA GLY A 95 -4.75 3.70 -14.35
C GLY A 95 -4.36 4.90 -13.49
N VAL A 96 -3.22 5.52 -13.79
CA VAL A 96 -2.78 6.75 -13.11
C VAL A 96 -3.80 7.88 -13.32
N GLU A 97 -4.28 8.07 -14.56
CA GLU A 97 -5.33 9.05 -14.88
C GLU A 97 -6.63 8.77 -14.09
N TYR A 98 -7.00 7.51 -13.95
CA TYR A 98 -8.18 7.15 -13.16
C TYR A 98 -8.06 7.61 -11.71
N MET A 99 -6.90 7.41 -11.07
CA MET A 99 -6.65 7.82 -9.69
C MET A 99 -6.70 9.35 -9.54
N LEU A 100 -6.06 10.08 -10.45
CA LEU A 100 -6.10 11.54 -10.51
C LEU A 100 -7.53 12.07 -10.69
N ASP A 101 -8.26 11.54 -11.67
CA ASP A 101 -9.63 11.97 -11.99
C ASP A 101 -10.59 11.71 -10.83
N ASN A 102 -10.46 10.56 -10.15
CA ASN A 102 -11.34 10.22 -9.02
C ASN A 102 -11.07 11.09 -7.78
N ALA A 103 -9.84 11.57 -7.57
CA ALA A 103 -9.51 12.49 -6.48
C ALA A 103 -9.75 13.96 -6.82
N LYS A 104 -9.98 14.28 -8.09
CA LYS A 104 -10.01 15.65 -8.59
C LYS A 104 -11.10 16.51 -7.95
N GLY A 105 -10.69 17.70 -7.47
CA GLY A 105 -11.61 18.67 -6.87
C GLY A 105 -12.03 18.37 -5.45
N ILE A 106 -11.47 17.35 -4.82
CA ILE A 106 -11.65 17.07 -3.39
C ILE A 106 -10.58 17.86 -2.61
N PRO A 107 -10.94 18.64 -1.59
CA PRO A 107 -9.98 19.37 -0.77
C PRO A 107 -9.25 18.40 0.18
N PHE A 108 -8.28 17.68 -0.40
CA PHE A 108 -7.38 16.77 0.27
C PHE A 108 -6.08 16.76 -0.53
N TYR A 109 -4.94 16.77 0.11
CA TYR A 109 -3.65 16.76 -0.55
C TYR A 109 -3.31 15.34 -1.07
N THR A 110 -3.95 14.93 -2.16
CA THR A 110 -3.63 13.65 -2.82
C THR A 110 -2.41 13.85 -3.71
N TRP A 111 -1.24 13.52 -3.19
CA TRP A 111 0.06 13.76 -3.81
C TRP A 111 0.49 12.53 -4.58
N PHE A 112 0.04 12.39 -5.84
CA PHE A 112 0.34 11.23 -6.66
C PHE A 112 1.74 11.27 -7.25
N GLY A 113 2.41 10.09 -7.24
CA GLY A 113 3.68 9.84 -7.90
C GLY A 113 3.53 9.29 -9.32
N VAL A 114 4.63 9.30 -10.05
CA VAL A 114 4.79 8.60 -11.33
C VAL A 114 5.35 7.21 -11.03
N PRO A 115 4.66 6.11 -11.37
CA PRO A 115 5.16 4.76 -11.16
C PRO A 115 6.52 4.54 -11.82
N SER A 116 7.48 4.04 -11.07
CA SER A 116 8.86 3.83 -11.54
C SER A 116 9.05 2.45 -12.18
N CYS A 117 8.32 1.44 -11.71
CA CYS A 117 8.54 0.02 -12.00
C CYS A 117 7.24 -0.65 -12.49
N VAL A 118 6.85 -0.42 -13.73
CA VAL A 118 5.68 -1.05 -14.38
C VAL A 118 6.12 -1.70 -15.70
N PRO A 119 6.19 -3.03 -15.74
CA PRO A 119 6.08 -3.99 -14.64
C PRO A 119 7.28 -3.93 -13.69
N ALA A 120 7.12 -4.54 -12.50
CA ALA A 120 8.24 -4.69 -11.56
C ALA A 120 9.38 -5.51 -12.16
N THR A 121 9.07 -6.49 -12.98
CA THR A 121 10.04 -7.33 -13.72
C THR A 121 9.50 -7.79 -15.07
N ILE A 122 10.40 -8.00 -16.05
CA ILE A 122 10.06 -8.58 -17.36
C ILE A 122 9.74 -10.08 -17.31
N MET A 123 9.92 -10.72 -16.15
CA MET A 123 9.68 -12.17 -15.96
C MET A 123 8.21 -12.50 -15.71
N GLU A 124 7.35 -11.50 -15.69
CA GLU A 124 5.90 -11.65 -15.57
C GLU A 124 5.16 -10.87 -16.67
N THR A 125 3.85 -11.07 -16.77
CA THR A 125 3.00 -10.30 -17.66
C THR A 125 2.14 -9.37 -16.83
N SER A 126 2.31 -8.08 -16.98
CA SER A 126 1.41 -7.05 -16.47
C SER A 126 0.46 -6.56 -17.55
N GLY A 127 -0.49 -5.72 -17.19
CA GLY A 127 -1.45 -5.13 -18.11
C GLY A 127 -0.86 -4.03 -19.00
N ALA A 128 0.27 -3.44 -18.57
CA ALA A 128 0.92 -2.34 -19.29
C ALA A 128 2.43 -2.29 -19.01
N ILE A 129 3.11 -1.43 -19.75
CA ILE A 129 4.51 -1.06 -19.54
C ILE A 129 4.58 0.46 -19.50
N ILE A 130 5.25 1.01 -18.49
CA ILE A 130 5.62 2.43 -18.41
C ILE A 130 7.14 2.50 -18.52
N ASP A 131 7.62 2.81 -19.72
CA ASP A 131 9.04 2.95 -20.00
C ASP A 131 9.60 4.31 -19.59
N ALA A 132 10.90 4.56 -19.86
CA ALA A 132 11.54 5.80 -19.47
C ALA A 132 11.01 7.03 -20.23
N ASP A 133 10.58 6.86 -21.48
CA ASP A 133 10.01 7.97 -22.26
C ASP A 133 8.64 8.36 -21.71
N GLU A 134 7.81 7.37 -21.39
CA GLU A 134 6.50 7.59 -20.77
C GLU A 134 6.64 8.15 -19.34
N THR A 135 7.60 7.64 -18.55
CA THR A 135 7.92 8.18 -17.22
C THR A 135 8.33 9.63 -17.30
N ALA A 136 9.20 10.01 -18.25
CA ALA A 136 9.61 11.39 -18.45
C ALA A 136 8.43 12.30 -18.80
N ARG A 137 7.54 11.86 -19.71
CA ARG A 137 6.32 12.58 -20.10
C ARG A 137 5.38 12.80 -18.91
N LEU A 138 5.21 11.78 -18.06
CA LEU A 138 4.38 11.89 -16.85
C LEU A 138 5.01 12.83 -15.80
N LEU A 139 6.34 12.85 -15.68
CA LEU A 139 7.04 13.72 -14.75
C LEU A 139 6.98 15.21 -15.16
N GLU A 140 6.68 15.54 -16.41
CA GLU A 140 6.43 16.92 -16.84
C GLU A 140 5.10 17.49 -16.31
N ARG A 141 4.19 16.66 -15.86
CA ARG A 141 2.87 17.09 -15.38
C ARG A 141 2.96 17.74 -13.99
N GLU A 142 2.16 18.77 -13.78
CA GLU A 142 2.09 19.48 -12.49
C GLU A 142 1.30 18.71 -11.42
N ASP A 143 0.39 17.81 -11.81
CA ASP A 143 -0.47 17.02 -10.92
C ASP A 143 0.13 15.65 -10.54
N LEU A 144 1.37 15.36 -10.98
CA LEU A 144 2.19 14.24 -10.54
C LEU A 144 3.47 14.80 -9.88
N HIS A 145 3.78 14.42 -8.67
CA HIS A 145 4.64 15.23 -7.80
C HIS A 145 6.01 14.63 -7.49
N PHE A 146 6.21 13.35 -7.70
CA PHE A 146 7.46 12.63 -7.41
C PHE A 146 7.60 11.41 -8.32
N LEU A 147 8.80 10.85 -8.42
CA LEU A 147 8.99 9.50 -8.97
C LEU A 147 8.79 8.50 -7.83
N ALA A 148 7.77 7.66 -7.98
CA ALA A 148 7.37 6.70 -6.99
C ALA A 148 8.44 5.60 -6.77
N GLU A 149 8.26 4.78 -5.77
CA GLU A 149 9.27 3.87 -5.24
C GLU A 149 10.10 3.12 -6.29
N MET A 150 11.40 3.30 -6.21
CA MET A 150 12.37 2.66 -7.11
C MET A 150 12.71 1.25 -6.62
N MET A 151 11.80 0.30 -6.86
CA MET A 151 11.97 -1.11 -6.49
C MET A 151 13.10 -1.80 -7.25
N ASN A 152 13.44 -1.33 -8.46
CA ASN A 152 14.53 -1.89 -9.25
C ASN A 152 15.90 -1.38 -8.78
N TYR A 153 16.21 -1.55 -7.46
CA TYR A 153 17.52 -1.21 -6.91
C TYR A 153 18.70 -1.96 -7.60
N PRO A 154 18.55 -3.22 -8.09
CA PRO A 154 19.62 -3.84 -8.88
C PRO A 154 19.94 -3.04 -10.14
N GLY A 155 18.92 -2.54 -10.85
CA GLY A 155 19.09 -1.69 -12.02
C GLY A 155 19.79 -0.37 -11.68
N VAL A 156 19.48 0.24 -10.55
CA VAL A 156 20.18 1.44 -10.06
C VAL A 156 21.67 1.15 -9.83
N LEU A 157 21.98 0.08 -9.10
CA LEU A 157 23.36 -0.28 -8.76
C LEU A 157 24.19 -0.70 -9.98
N ASN A 158 23.56 -1.36 -10.94
CA ASN A 158 24.20 -1.80 -12.19
C ASN A 158 24.15 -0.72 -13.28
N LYS A 159 23.58 0.47 -12.97
CA LYS A 159 23.40 1.59 -13.91
C LYS A 159 22.67 1.18 -15.18
N ASP A 160 21.58 0.41 -15.01
CA ASP A 160 20.71 0.04 -16.12
C ASP A 160 20.22 1.30 -16.86
N PRO A 161 20.39 1.39 -18.18
CA PRO A 161 20.08 2.62 -18.91
C PRO A 161 18.61 3.05 -18.79
N GLU A 162 17.67 2.10 -18.74
CA GLU A 162 16.24 2.39 -18.62
C GLU A 162 15.92 2.97 -17.25
N VAL A 163 16.44 2.37 -16.18
CA VAL A 163 16.28 2.84 -14.80
C VAL A 163 16.92 4.21 -14.62
N MET A 164 18.15 4.39 -15.12
CA MET A 164 18.86 5.66 -14.97
C MET A 164 18.20 6.82 -15.73
N ARG A 165 17.57 6.55 -16.89
CA ARG A 165 16.79 7.56 -17.62
C ARG A 165 15.56 8.05 -16.82
N LYS A 166 14.85 7.15 -16.12
CA LYS A 166 13.72 7.50 -15.23
C LYS A 166 14.18 8.39 -14.08
N ILE A 167 15.27 8.02 -13.42
CA ILE A 167 15.88 8.79 -12.33
C ILE A 167 16.31 10.19 -12.83
N GLU A 168 16.97 10.25 -13.97
CA GLU A 168 17.43 11.51 -14.55
C GLU A 168 16.25 12.42 -14.93
N ALA A 169 15.17 11.87 -15.49
CA ALA A 169 13.95 12.62 -15.78
C ALA A 169 13.34 13.25 -14.53
N ALA A 170 13.31 12.51 -13.40
CA ALA A 170 12.81 13.05 -12.13
C ALA A 170 13.69 14.18 -11.59
N LYS A 171 15.03 14.06 -11.71
CA LYS A 171 15.97 15.13 -11.35
C LYS A 171 15.77 16.38 -12.20
N GLN A 172 15.61 16.22 -13.51
CA GLN A 172 15.37 17.33 -14.43
C GLN A 172 14.05 18.03 -14.15
N ALA A 173 13.02 17.29 -13.76
CA ALA A 173 11.73 17.83 -13.31
C ALA A 173 11.79 18.45 -11.90
N GLY A 174 12.90 18.31 -11.16
CA GLY A 174 13.06 18.82 -9.79
C GLY A 174 12.14 18.14 -8.77
N LYS A 175 11.77 16.87 -9.04
CA LYS A 175 10.84 16.06 -8.23
C LYS A 175 11.59 15.07 -7.36
N PRO A 176 11.13 14.82 -6.12
CA PRO A 176 11.69 13.77 -5.26
C PRO A 176 11.64 12.40 -5.92
N ILE A 177 12.52 11.50 -5.46
CA ILE A 177 12.57 10.11 -5.91
C ILE A 177 12.47 9.23 -4.67
N ASP A 178 11.44 8.41 -4.60
CA ASP A 178 11.23 7.47 -3.53
C ASP A 178 11.98 6.16 -3.75
N GLY A 179 12.35 5.53 -2.66
CA GLY A 179 13.13 4.31 -2.66
C GLY A 179 12.42 3.12 -2.03
N HIS A 180 12.96 1.95 -2.39
CA HIS A 180 12.54 0.64 -1.92
C HIS A 180 13.76 -0.27 -1.87
N TYR A 181 14.53 -0.22 -0.77
CA TYR A 181 15.73 -1.04 -0.65
C TYR A 181 15.92 -1.58 0.78
N PRO A 182 15.21 -2.69 1.12
CA PRO A 182 15.08 -3.17 2.51
C PRO A 182 16.41 -3.50 3.20
N LEU A 183 17.33 -4.12 2.48
CA LEU A 183 18.57 -4.67 3.05
C LEU A 183 19.84 -3.85 2.73
N ALA A 184 19.67 -2.64 2.19
CA ALA A 184 20.80 -1.80 1.78
C ALA A 184 21.71 -1.41 2.94
N THR A 185 23.03 -1.52 2.72
CA THR A 185 24.08 -1.05 3.64
C THR A 185 25.37 -0.73 2.88
N GLY A 186 26.28 0.03 3.49
CA GLY A 186 27.62 0.30 3.01
C GLY A 186 27.67 0.95 1.63
N PRO A 187 28.65 0.56 0.79
CA PRO A 187 28.84 1.17 -0.52
C PRO A 187 27.62 1.07 -1.45
N LYS A 188 26.81 0.00 -1.33
CA LYS A 188 25.60 -0.17 -2.15
C LYS A 188 24.51 0.83 -1.76
N LEU A 189 24.30 1.03 -0.45
CA LEU A 189 23.38 2.06 0.03
C LEU A 189 23.83 3.44 -0.41
N LYS A 190 25.12 3.75 -0.25
CA LYS A 190 25.67 5.04 -0.67
C LYS A 190 25.45 5.30 -2.17
N ALA A 191 25.74 4.32 -3.03
CA ALA A 191 25.51 4.43 -4.47
C ALA A 191 24.03 4.63 -4.83
N TYR A 192 23.11 4.00 -4.07
CA TYR A 192 21.67 4.16 -4.23
C TYR A 192 21.23 5.59 -3.89
N ILE A 193 21.67 6.14 -2.76
CA ILE A 193 21.39 7.52 -2.34
C ILE A 193 22.01 8.54 -3.32
N GLU A 194 23.26 8.34 -3.74
CA GLU A 194 23.96 9.20 -4.70
C GLU A 194 23.26 9.24 -6.08
N SER A 195 22.45 8.24 -6.40
CA SER A 195 21.62 8.28 -7.61
C SER A 195 20.45 9.28 -7.51
N GLY A 196 20.20 9.85 -6.32
CA GLY A 196 19.17 10.87 -6.06
C GLY A 196 17.94 10.36 -5.32
N ILE A 197 17.94 9.08 -4.94
CA ILE A 197 16.84 8.48 -4.16
C ILE A 197 16.93 8.94 -2.72
N SER A 198 15.81 9.41 -2.14
CA SER A 198 15.81 10.21 -0.91
C SER A 198 15.02 9.61 0.25
N THR A 199 14.22 8.56 0.01
CA THR A 199 13.37 7.90 1.02
C THR A 199 13.56 6.39 1.02
N ASP A 200 13.13 5.73 2.10
CA ASP A 200 12.94 4.28 2.16
C ASP A 200 11.93 3.91 3.25
N HIS A 201 10.95 3.06 2.92
CA HIS A 201 9.92 2.54 3.83
C HIS A 201 10.09 1.03 4.12
N GLU A 202 11.02 0.36 3.44
CA GLU A 202 11.24 -1.09 3.51
C GLU A 202 12.24 -1.53 4.59
N THR A 203 12.85 -0.60 5.30
CA THR A 203 13.80 -0.91 6.37
C THR A 203 13.11 -1.62 7.54
N ILE A 204 13.63 -2.80 7.94
CA ILE A 204 13.09 -3.60 9.05
C ILE A 204 14.07 -3.76 10.22
N TYR A 205 15.30 -3.27 10.11
CA TYR A 205 16.32 -3.33 11.15
C TYR A 205 16.78 -1.93 11.56
N LEU A 206 16.80 -1.67 12.88
CA LEU A 206 17.17 -0.37 13.44
C LEU A 206 18.52 0.13 12.96
N GLU A 207 19.55 -0.74 12.95
CA GLU A 207 20.90 -0.37 12.53
C GLU A 207 20.96 0.09 11.07
N LYS A 208 20.17 -0.53 10.20
CA LYS A 208 20.07 -0.12 8.79
C LYS A 208 19.33 1.21 8.64
N GLY A 209 18.31 1.44 9.47
CA GLY A 209 17.62 2.72 9.53
C GLY A 209 18.54 3.85 9.97
N ARG A 210 19.39 3.60 10.98
CA ARG A 210 20.43 4.57 11.42
C ARG A 210 21.39 4.92 10.29
N GLU A 211 21.94 3.92 9.60
CA GLU A 211 22.86 4.14 8.48
C GLU A 211 22.21 4.96 7.36
N LYS A 212 20.94 4.71 7.04
CA LYS A 212 20.19 5.51 6.07
C LYS A 212 20.04 6.97 6.50
N CYS A 213 19.64 7.20 7.75
CA CYS A 213 19.52 8.56 8.30
C CYS A 213 20.89 9.28 8.34
N GLU A 214 21.97 8.60 8.76
CA GLU A 214 23.34 9.16 8.78
C GLU A 214 23.81 9.59 7.38
N LEU A 215 23.34 8.91 6.33
CA LEU A 215 23.62 9.27 4.93
C LEU A 215 22.63 10.30 4.35
N GLY A 216 21.72 10.83 5.17
CA GLY A 216 20.78 11.88 4.77
C GLY A 216 19.49 11.40 4.11
N MET A 217 19.23 10.09 4.09
CA MET A 217 17.97 9.52 3.58
C MET A 217 16.85 9.65 4.64
N HIS A 218 15.63 9.90 4.21
CA HIS A 218 14.46 9.82 5.07
C HIS A 218 14.02 8.38 5.22
N VAL A 219 13.72 7.97 6.46
CA VAL A 219 13.18 6.65 6.77
C VAL A 219 11.72 6.78 7.16
N LEU A 220 10.86 6.05 6.45
CA LEU A 220 9.45 6.02 6.71
C LEU A 220 9.13 4.85 7.65
N ILE A 221 8.57 5.17 8.81
CA ILE A 221 8.09 4.17 9.75
C ILE A 221 6.69 3.76 9.31
N ARG A 222 6.54 2.45 9.03
CA ARG A 222 5.36 1.86 8.43
C ARG A 222 4.53 1.07 9.43
N GLU A 223 3.22 1.31 9.43
CA GLU A 223 2.23 0.55 10.19
C GLU A 223 0.98 0.37 9.34
N GLY A 224 1.00 -0.60 8.44
CA GLY A 224 -0.10 -1.00 7.58
C GLY A 224 -0.69 -2.36 7.98
N SER A 225 -1.17 -3.11 7.01
CA SER A 225 -1.69 -4.47 7.20
C SER A 225 -0.59 -5.53 7.16
N ALA A 226 0.49 -5.28 6.41
CA ALA A 226 1.65 -6.17 6.31
C ALA A 226 2.96 -5.41 6.53
N ALA A 227 4.05 -6.16 6.63
CA ALA A 227 5.44 -5.68 6.65
C ALA A 227 5.68 -4.50 7.60
N LYS A 228 5.10 -4.56 8.80
CA LYS A 228 5.18 -3.53 9.83
C LYS A 228 6.60 -3.39 10.36
N ASN A 229 7.09 -2.16 10.47
CA ASN A 229 8.44 -1.90 10.99
C ASN A 229 8.48 -0.93 12.19
N PHE A 230 7.31 -0.46 12.65
CA PHE A 230 7.24 0.51 13.76
C PHE A 230 7.99 0.01 15.01
N ASP A 231 7.77 -1.24 15.44
CA ASP A 231 8.36 -1.77 16.67
C ASP A 231 9.89 -1.87 16.60
N ALA A 232 10.44 -2.02 15.39
CA ALA A 232 11.88 -2.02 15.18
C ALA A 232 12.46 -0.61 15.05
N LEU A 233 11.75 0.32 14.41
CA LEU A 233 12.31 1.60 13.96
C LEU A 233 11.89 2.81 14.81
N HIS A 234 10.92 2.69 15.73
CA HIS A 234 10.49 3.82 16.56
C HIS A 234 11.63 4.55 17.32
N PRO A 235 12.78 3.93 17.68
CA PRO A 235 13.87 4.67 18.33
C PRO A 235 14.42 5.81 17.46
N LEU A 236 14.32 5.69 16.12
CA LEU A 236 14.77 6.72 15.19
C LEU A 236 14.02 8.05 15.38
N LEU A 237 12.77 8.04 15.89
CA LEU A 237 12.03 9.26 16.24
C LEU A 237 12.78 10.18 17.18
N LYS A 238 13.57 9.61 18.09
CA LYS A 238 14.40 10.38 19.02
C LYS A 238 15.78 10.69 18.46
N GLU A 239 16.33 9.79 17.67
CA GLU A 239 17.70 9.89 17.17
C GLU A 239 17.81 10.81 15.94
N TYR A 240 16.79 10.76 15.06
CA TYR A 240 16.74 11.47 13.78
C TYR A 240 15.36 12.09 13.50
N PRO A 241 14.81 12.93 14.41
CA PRO A 241 13.42 13.38 14.33
C PRO A 241 13.05 14.14 13.04
N GLU A 242 14.04 14.74 12.36
CA GLU A 242 13.81 15.49 11.11
C GLU A 242 13.77 14.61 9.86
N GLN A 243 14.27 13.37 9.94
CA GLN A 243 14.33 12.43 8.81
C GLN A 243 13.28 11.35 8.87
N ILE A 244 12.49 11.30 9.96
CA ILE A 244 11.43 10.29 10.12
C ILE A 244 10.10 10.82 9.62
N MET A 245 9.39 9.98 8.88
CA MET A 245 8.01 10.19 8.46
C MET A 245 7.17 8.95 8.80
N PHE A 246 5.85 9.09 8.89
CA PHE A 246 4.94 7.96 9.08
C PHE A 246 4.22 7.63 7.79
N CYS A 247 4.02 6.33 7.53
CA CYS A 247 3.29 5.85 6.37
C CYS A 247 2.48 4.59 6.67
N THR A 248 1.46 4.33 5.85
CA THR A 248 0.66 3.11 5.96
C THR A 248 1.04 2.05 4.94
N ASP A 249 1.58 2.45 3.79
CA ASP A 249 1.90 1.56 2.69
C ASP A 249 0.67 0.71 2.29
N ASP A 250 0.71 -0.61 2.41
CA ASP A 250 -0.42 -1.50 2.18
C ASP A 250 -1.37 -1.54 3.39
N ALA A 251 -2.44 -0.78 3.34
CA ALA A 251 -3.46 -0.72 4.38
C ALA A 251 -4.80 -1.28 3.88
N HIS A 252 -5.17 -2.49 4.30
CA HIS A 252 -6.43 -3.13 3.96
C HIS A 252 -7.66 -2.35 4.48
N PRO A 253 -8.86 -2.55 3.92
CA PRO A 253 -10.03 -1.77 4.29
C PRO A 253 -10.38 -1.86 5.79
N SER A 254 -10.24 -3.02 6.41
CA SER A 254 -10.50 -3.21 7.84
C SER A 254 -9.50 -2.48 8.74
N PHE A 255 -8.25 -2.29 8.27
CA PHE A 255 -7.25 -1.51 8.98
C PHE A 255 -7.55 0.00 8.87
N LEU A 256 -7.78 0.49 7.65
CA LEU A 256 -8.08 1.89 7.38
C LEU A 256 -9.39 2.34 8.05
N ASN A 257 -10.39 1.48 8.13
CA ASN A 257 -11.65 1.77 8.81
C ASN A 257 -11.47 2.01 10.33
N LYS A 258 -10.44 1.41 10.95
CA LYS A 258 -10.14 1.50 12.39
C LYS A 258 -9.14 2.61 12.75
N GLY A 259 -8.46 3.21 11.76
CA GLY A 259 -7.46 4.26 11.98
C GLY A 259 -6.53 4.45 10.79
N HIS A 260 -5.73 5.49 10.84
CA HIS A 260 -4.75 5.87 9.84
C HIS A 260 -3.45 6.33 10.53
N ILE A 261 -2.83 7.41 10.10
CA ILE A 261 -1.62 7.98 10.73
C ILE A 261 -1.80 8.28 12.23
N ASN A 262 -3.02 8.62 12.67
CA ASN A 262 -3.33 8.84 14.09
C ASN A 262 -2.94 7.67 15.00
N ARG A 263 -2.93 6.42 14.49
CA ARG A 263 -2.52 5.23 15.26
C ARG A 263 -1.03 5.27 15.59
N MET A 264 -0.18 5.64 14.63
CA MET A 264 1.26 5.76 14.85
C MET A 264 1.58 6.94 15.77
N VAL A 265 0.88 8.07 15.60
CA VAL A 265 0.98 9.22 16.51
C VAL A 265 0.66 8.77 17.93
N LYS A 266 -0.49 8.14 18.14
CA LYS A 266 -0.89 7.65 19.47
C LYS A 266 0.12 6.64 20.04
N LYS A 267 0.53 5.64 19.26
CA LYS A 267 1.51 4.61 19.68
C LYS A 267 2.84 5.25 20.10
N SER A 268 3.30 6.27 19.38
CA SER A 268 4.52 7.00 19.70
C SER A 268 4.39 7.80 21.00
N LEU A 269 3.27 8.50 21.21
CA LEU A 269 3.02 9.25 22.44
C LEU A 269 2.86 8.31 23.65
N ASP A 270 2.21 7.16 23.49
CA ASP A 270 2.07 6.14 24.55
C ASP A 270 3.45 5.55 24.96
N LEU A 271 4.43 5.51 24.04
CA LEU A 271 5.81 5.15 24.31
C LEU A 271 6.65 6.29 24.95
N GLY A 272 6.06 7.49 25.09
CA GLY A 272 6.71 8.62 25.75
C GLY A 272 7.63 9.45 24.86
N TYR A 273 7.49 9.35 23.52
CA TYR A 273 8.21 10.23 22.60
C TYR A 273 7.70 11.68 22.71
N ASP A 274 8.59 12.61 22.37
CA ASP A 274 8.27 14.03 22.38
C ASP A 274 7.12 14.36 21.42
N LEU A 275 6.13 15.10 21.90
CA LEU A 275 4.93 15.47 21.16
C LEU A 275 5.25 16.16 19.83
N TYR A 276 6.18 17.11 19.86
CA TYR A 276 6.48 17.94 18.69
C TYR A 276 7.21 17.14 17.62
N ASP A 277 8.12 16.25 18.00
CA ASP A 277 8.85 15.38 17.06
C ASP A 277 7.88 14.36 16.42
N VAL A 278 6.99 13.76 17.22
CA VAL A 278 5.96 12.85 16.71
C VAL A 278 5.03 13.54 15.71
N LEU A 279 4.53 14.75 16.05
CA LEU A 279 3.66 15.50 15.15
C LEU A 279 4.40 15.99 13.90
N ARG A 280 5.70 16.31 14.00
CA ARG A 280 6.52 16.64 12.82
C ARG A 280 6.66 15.45 11.88
N ALA A 281 6.90 14.25 12.40
CA ALA A 281 6.95 13.01 11.61
C ALA A 281 5.62 12.70 10.92
N ALA A 282 4.49 13.08 11.54
CA ALA A 282 3.14 12.85 11.02
C ALA A 282 2.62 13.96 10.08
N SER A 283 3.30 15.11 9.96
CA SER A 283 2.77 16.26 9.22
C SER A 283 3.86 17.08 8.54
N TYR A 284 4.76 17.70 9.31
CA TYR A 284 5.74 18.67 8.81
C TYR A 284 6.79 18.03 7.90
N ASN A 285 7.39 16.92 8.35
CA ASN A 285 8.47 16.27 7.59
C ASN A 285 8.01 15.80 6.21
N PRO A 286 6.86 15.07 6.06
CA PRO A 286 6.37 14.73 4.73
C PRO A 286 6.00 15.97 3.90
N ALA A 287 5.38 17.00 4.49
CA ALA A 287 5.04 18.20 3.75
C ALA A 287 6.29 18.92 3.21
N MET A 288 7.36 19.02 4.00
CA MET A 288 8.60 19.66 3.55
C MET A 288 9.32 18.84 2.50
N HIS A 289 9.41 17.52 2.68
CA HIS A 289 10.09 16.63 1.74
C HIS A 289 9.42 16.63 0.35
N TYR A 290 8.09 16.45 0.32
CA TYR A 290 7.32 16.39 -0.93
C TYR A 290 6.81 17.75 -1.42
N LYS A 291 7.13 18.85 -0.72
CA LYS A 291 6.68 20.21 -1.04
C LYS A 291 5.14 20.35 -1.07
N ILE A 292 4.45 19.66 -0.16
CA ILE A 292 3.00 19.76 0.00
C ILE A 292 2.67 21.10 0.66
N PRO A 293 1.78 21.93 0.09
CA PRO A 293 1.49 23.29 0.59
C PRO A 293 0.52 23.28 1.78
N ALA A 294 0.69 22.36 2.72
CA ALA A 294 -0.11 22.26 3.95
C ALA A 294 0.31 23.31 4.97
N GLY A 295 -0.64 23.77 5.78
CA GLY A 295 -0.39 24.73 6.85
C GLY A 295 -0.07 24.07 8.20
N PHE A 296 0.60 24.85 9.09
CA PHE A 296 1.07 24.40 10.41
C PHE A 296 0.61 25.36 11.51
N LEU A 297 -0.60 25.91 11.38
CA LEU A 297 -1.27 26.78 12.36
C LEU A 297 -0.56 28.13 12.61
N ARG A 298 0.23 28.64 11.67
CA ARG A 298 0.83 29.98 11.73
C ARG A 298 -0.03 30.99 10.98
N GLU A 299 0.05 32.25 11.38
CA GLU A 299 -0.60 33.35 10.61
C GLU A 299 -0.12 33.34 9.14
N GLY A 300 -1.07 33.37 8.23
CA GLY A 300 -0.84 33.27 6.78
C GLY A 300 -0.80 31.84 6.22
N ASP A 301 -0.62 30.80 7.02
CA ASP A 301 -0.66 29.41 6.57
C ASP A 301 -2.05 29.03 6.05
N SER A 302 -2.13 28.04 5.18
CA SER A 302 -3.38 27.33 4.90
C SER A 302 -3.98 26.78 6.20
N ALA A 303 -5.30 26.89 6.37
CA ALA A 303 -5.97 26.44 7.59
C ALA A 303 -6.24 24.92 7.54
N ASP A 304 -5.16 24.16 7.70
CA ASP A 304 -5.11 22.69 7.65
C ASP A 304 -4.79 22.13 9.02
N PHE A 305 -5.80 21.71 9.75
CA PHE A 305 -5.61 21.27 11.13
C PHE A 305 -6.71 20.32 11.58
N ILE A 306 -6.44 19.65 12.69
CA ILE A 306 -7.41 18.80 13.38
C ILE A 306 -7.70 19.33 14.78
N GLN A 307 -8.90 19.11 15.22
CA GLN A 307 -9.31 19.31 16.61
C GLN A 307 -9.44 17.95 17.29
N VAL A 308 -8.74 17.75 18.42
CA VAL A 308 -8.80 16.53 19.20
C VAL A 308 -9.26 16.81 20.64
N ASN A 309 -9.89 15.82 21.26
CA ASN A 309 -10.38 15.94 22.64
C ASN A 309 -9.24 16.16 23.66
N ASN A 310 -8.16 15.39 23.53
CA ASN A 310 -6.95 15.49 24.36
C ASN A 310 -5.79 14.75 23.67
N LEU A 311 -4.57 14.95 24.18
CA LEU A 311 -3.35 14.35 23.60
C LEU A 311 -3.15 12.87 23.98
N LYS A 312 -3.91 12.34 24.93
CA LYS A 312 -3.83 10.94 25.35
C LYS A 312 -4.67 10.03 24.47
N ASP A 313 -5.93 10.40 24.23
CA ASP A 313 -6.87 9.57 23.48
C ASP A 313 -6.81 9.86 21.98
N LEU A 314 -6.45 11.10 21.59
CA LEU A 314 -6.35 11.58 20.21
C LEU A 314 -7.64 11.33 19.40
N THR A 315 -8.81 11.47 20.07
CA THR A 315 -10.10 11.33 19.37
C THR A 315 -10.33 12.55 18.50
N ILE A 316 -10.40 12.35 17.20
CA ILE A 316 -10.64 13.41 16.22
C ILE A 316 -12.06 13.94 16.39
N GLN A 317 -12.18 15.24 16.70
CA GLN A 317 -13.44 15.96 16.85
C GLN A 317 -13.81 16.73 15.58
N ALA A 318 -12.79 17.19 14.84
CA ALA A 318 -12.99 17.81 13.54
C ALA A 318 -11.68 17.79 12.73
N THR A 319 -11.81 17.78 11.41
CA THR A 319 -10.72 17.95 10.47
C THR A 319 -11.02 19.11 9.54
N TYR A 320 -10.08 20.03 9.44
CA TYR A 320 -10.18 21.21 8.58
C TYR A 320 -9.11 21.16 7.50
N ILE A 321 -9.51 21.43 6.27
CA ILE A 321 -8.61 21.57 5.11
C ILE A 321 -8.96 22.88 4.41
N GLN A 322 -7.97 23.74 4.23
CA GLN A 322 -8.14 25.08 3.63
C GLN A 322 -9.32 25.84 4.29
N GLY A 323 -9.42 25.73 5.62
CA GLY A 323 -10.45 26.39 6.43
C GLY A 323 -11.84 25.79 6.33
N THR A 324 -12.03 24.75 5.53
CA THR A 324 -13.29 24.02 5.41
C THR A 324 -13.31 22.84 6.39
N CYS A 325 -14.36 22.75 7.21
CA CYS A 325 -14.58 21.56 8.04
C CYS A 325 -15.02 20.39 7.14
N VAL A 326 -14.10 19.46 6.91
CA VAL A 326 -14.32 18.27 6.04
C VAL A 326 -14.82 17.07 6.82
N TYR A 327 -14.62 17.07 8.15
CA TYR A 327 -15.17 16.10 9.08
C TYR A 327 -15.50 16.81 10.39
N ASP A 328 -16.69 16.60 10.95
CA ASP A 328 -17.22 17.31 12.13
C ASP A 328 -17.34 16.42 13.39
N GLY A 329 -16.65 15.27 13.40
CA GLY A 329 -16.72 14.27 14.47
C GLY A 329 -17.79 13.19 14.23
N GLU A 330 -18.73 13.43 13.33
CA GLU A 330 -19.79 12.48 12.96
C GLU A 330 -19.78 12.16 11.47
N LYS A 331 -19.67 13.18 10.62
CA LYS A 331 -19.83 13.08 9.16
C LYS A 331 -18.65 13.65 8.40
N CYS A 332 -18.26 12.95 7.35
CA CYS A 332 -17.47 13.54 6.29
C CYS A 332 -18.38 14.37 5.36
N THR A 333 -18.00 15.62 5.11
CA THR A 333 -18.77 16.56 4.28
C THR A 333 -18.31 16.62 2.84
N LEU A 334 -17.23 15.88 2.52
CA LEU A 334 -16.66 15.83 1.17
C LEU A 334 -17.59 15.09 0.20
N PRO A 335 -17.58 15.45 -1.09
CA PRO A 335 -18.33 14.69 -2.09
C PRO A 335 -17.73 13.30 -2.29
N LEU A 336 -18.57 12.27 -2.37
CA LEU A 336 -18.17 10.93 -2.77
C LEU A 336 -18.44 10.77 -4.27
N GLN A 337 -17.41 10.60 -5.07
CA GLN A 337 -17.57 10.39 -6.50
C GLN A 337 -17.98 8.93 -6.76
N LYS A 338 -18.98 8.77 -7.64
CA LYS A 338 -19.36 7.42 -8.08
C LYS A 338 -18.23 6.82 -8.92
N PRO A 339 -17.69 5.65 -8.55
CA PRO A 339 -16.64 5.01 -9.32
C PRO A 339 -17.06 4.65 -10.74
N ILE A 340 -16.17 4.84 -11.70
CA ILE A 340 -16.33 4.35 -13.07
C ILE A 340 -15.60 3.00 -13.14
N HIS A 341 -16.32 1.96 -13.56
CA HIS A 341 -15.71 0.64 -13.72
C HIS A 341 -14.81 0.63 -14.96
N ARG A 342 -13.52 0.70 -14.73
CA ARG A 342 -12.46 0.50 -15.74
C ARG A 342 -11.63 -0.71 -15.35
N ASN A 343 -11.29 -1.54 -16.32
CA ASN A 343 -10.53 -2.77 -16.04
C ASN A 343 -9.86 -3.31 -17.30
N ASN A 344 -8.74 -3.99 -17.11
CA ASN A 344 -8.04 -4.75 -18.14
C ASN A 344 -8.10 -6.25 -17.77
N PHE A 345 -9.17 -6.93 -18.22
CA PHE A 345 -9.47 -8.30 -17.80
C PHE A 345 -10.06 -9.11 -18.96
N HIS A 346 -9.26 -9.97 -19.59
CA HIS A 346 -9.60 -10.64 -20.86
C HIS A 346 -9.54 -12.17 -20.83
N THR A 347 -9.09 -12.77 -19.71
CA THR A 347 -9.02 -14.23 -19.58
C THR A 347 -10.42 -14.86 -19.59
N LYS A 348 -10.47 -16.16 -19.88
CA LYS A 348 -11.71 -16.95 -19.94
C LYS A 348 -11.76 -17.95 -18.78
N PRO A 349 -12.95 -18.40 -18.36
CA PRO A 349 -13.09 -19.46 -17.38
C PRO A 349 -12.26 -20.69 -17.73
N ILE A 350 -11.73 -21.33 -16.69
CA ILE A 350 -10.93 -22.55 -16.82
C ILE A 350 -11.76 -23.79 -16.51
N THR A 351 -11.28 -24.94 -16.96
CA THR A 351 -11.85 -26.27 -16.68
C THR A 351 -10.92 -27.06 -15.78
N LEU A 352 -11.39 -28.15 -15.18
CA LEU A 352 -10.61 -29.02 -14.27
C LEU A 352 -9.34 -29.53 -14.93
N GLU A 353 -9.40 -29.92 -16.21
CA GLU A 353 -8.25 -30.47 -16.93
C GLU A 353 -7.10 -29.48 -17.01
N LYS A 354 -7.35 -28.17 -16.91
CA LYS A 354 -6.31 -27.13 -16.90
C LYS A 354 -5.53 -27.08 -15.58
N LEU A 355 -6.05 -27.63 -14.51
CA LEU A 355 -5.42 -27.69 -13.20
C LEU A 355 -4.66 -29.00 -12.96
N ALA A 356 -4.80 -29.99 -13.84
CA ALA A 356 -4.15 -31.28 -13.73
C ALA A 356 -2.63 -31.15 -13.94
N VAL A 357 -1.84 -31.61 -12.97
CA VAL A 357 -0.37 -31.64 -13.03
C VAL A 357 0.09 -33.09 -13.15
N LYS A 358 0.53 -33.49 -14.34
CA LYS A 358 1.09 -34.83 -14.57
C LYS A 358 2.42 -34.97 -13.84
N ALA A 359 2.57 -36.03 -13.05
CA ALA A 359 3.81 -36.32 -12.35
C ALA A 359 4.99 -36.58 -13.31
N LYS A 360 6.16 -36.00 -12.98
CA LYS A 360 7.42 -36.18 -13.69
C LYS A 360 8.54 -36.24 -12.65
N GLY A 361 9.26 -37.37 -12.56
CA GLY A 361 10.33 -37.51 -11.57
C GLY A 361 9.82 -37.90 -10.17
N GLU A 362 10.74 -37.97 -9.22
CA GLU A 362 10.48 -38.42 -7.84
C GLU A 362 10.38 -37.27 -6.83
N GLN A 363 10.96 -36.12 -7.17
CA GLN A 363 10.99 -34.94 -6.31
C GLN A 363 10.45 -33.69 -7.05
N MET A 364 9.86 -32.80 -6.28
CA MET A 364 9.37 -31.51 -6.76
C MET A 364 9.81 -30.36 -5.85
N ARG A 365 9.97 -29.18 -6.44
CA ARG A 365 10.19 -27.92 -5.71
C ARG A 365 8.89 -27.41 -5.13
N VAL A 366 8.94 -27.01 -3.88
CA VAL A 366 7.81 -26.45 -3.15
C VAL A 366 8.21 -25.09 -2.59
N ILE A 367 7.35 -24.08 -2.78
CA ILE A 367 7.48 -22.78 -2.15
C ILE A 367 7.13 -22.96 -0.66
N VAL A 368 8.00 -22.55 0.25
CA VAL A 368 7.69 -22.51 1.69
C VAL A 368 7.50 -21.06 2.10
N CYS A 369 6.31 -20.74 2.61
CA CYS A 369 5.93 -19.41 3.08
C CYS A 369 5.68 -19.40 4.60
N GLU A 370 5.74 -18.22 5.17
CA GLU A 370 5.39 -17.90 6.55
C GLU A 370 4.33 -16.78 6.55
N ASP A 371 3.49 -16.70 7.59
CA ASP A 371 2.38 -15.75 7.65
C ASP A 371 2.86 -14.30 7.58
N SER A 372 2.27 -13.52 6.68
CA SER A 372 2.58 -12.10 6.46
C SER A 372 4.02 -11.79 6.03
N GLU A 373 4.81 -12.82 5.68
CA GLU A 373 6.19 -12.65 5.22
C GLU A 373 6.28 -12.64 3.69
N LEU A 374 7.12 -11.72 3.18
CA LEU A 374 7.37 -11.61 1.75
C LEU A 374 8.41 -12.63 1.26
N ILE A 375 9.37 -12.96 2.13
CA ILE A 375 10.46 -13.88 1.82
C ILE A 375 9.95 -15.33 1.90
N THR A 376 10.30 -16.12 0.90
CA THR A 376 9.98 -17.55 0.82
C THR A 376 11.26 -18.38 0.81
N LYS A 377 11.10 -19.71 0.93
CA LYS A 377 12.20 -20.67 0.81
C LYS A 377 11.86 -21.70 -0.28
N GLU A 378 12.88 -22.31 -0.86
CA GLU A 378 12.75 -23.49 -1.72
C GLU A 378 13.06 -24.75 -0.93
N GLU A 379 12.14 -25.73 -0.95
CA GLU A 379 12.38 -27.05 -0.41
C GLU A 379 11.99 -28.14 -1.43
N LEU A 380 12.66 -29.30 -1.36
CA LEU A 380 12.39 -30.46 -2.20
C LEU A 380 11.55 -31.49 -1.45
N TYR A 381 10.47 -31.94 -2.06
CA TYR A 381 9.58 -32.96 -1.50
C TYR A 381 9.36 -34.11 -2.48
N HIS A 382 9.21 -35.34 -1.95
CA HIS A 382 8.76 -36.46 -2.75
C HIS A 382 7.37 -36.21 -3.33
N VAL A 383 7.24 -36.47 -4.62
CA VAL A 383 5.98 -36.32 -5.35
C VAL A 383 4.96 -37.31 -4.82
N HIS A 384 3.78 -36.80 -4.39
CA HIS A 384 2.62 -37.60 -4.05
C HIS A 384 1.65 -37.58 -5.22
N THR A 385 1.23 -38.76 -5.68
CA THR A 385 0.37 -38.87 -6.85
C THR A 385 -0.86 -39.70 -6.60
N PHE A 386 -1.92 -39.28 -7.26
CA PHE A 386 -3.11 -40.09 -7.44
C PHE A 386 -3.39 -40.24 -8.94
N ASP A 387 -3.51 -41.45 -9.43
CA ASP A 387 -3.74 -41.79 -10.84
C ASP A 387 -2.74 -41.10 -11.83
N GLY A 388 -1.48 -40.97 -11.39
CA GLY A 388 -0.41 -40.33 -12.20
C GLY A 388 -0.39 -38.80 -12.22
N PHE A 389 -1.26 -38.15 -11.43
CA PHE A 389 -1.30 -36.70 -11.26
C PHE A 389 -0.87 -36.31 -9.85
N VAL A 390 -0.25 -35.12 -9.74
CA VAL A 390 0.12 -34.55 -8.44
C VAL A 390 -1.07 -33.78 -7.87
N GLU A 391 -1.48 -34.12 -6.66
CA GLU A 391 -2.57 -33.46 -5.94
C GLU A 391 -2.06 -32.75 -4.70
N SER A 392 -2.89 -31.86 -4.14
CA SER A 392 -2.65 -31.24 -2.83
C SER A 392 -2.65 -32.30 -1.73
N ASP A 393 -1.74 -32.16 -0.75
CA ASP A 393 -1.58 -33.04 0.40
C ASP A 393 -1.72 -32.23 1.69
N THR A 394 -2.90 -32.25 2.29
CA THR A 394 -3.20 -31.49 3.51
C THR A 394 -2.50 -32.04 4.75
N GLU A 395 -2.02 -33.29 4.75
CA GLU A 395 -1.28 -33.87 5.89
C GLU A 395 0.14 -33.27 5.94
N ARG A 396 0.81 -33.22 4.79
CA ARG A 396 2.14 -32.60 4.66
C ARG A 396 2.10 -31.08 4.49
N ASP A 397 0.89 -30.48 4.42
CA ASP A 397 0.67 -29.06 4.13
C ASP A 397 1.30 -28.62 2.79
N ILE A 398 1.15 -29.43 1.74
CA ILE A 398 1.63 -29.13 0.39
C ILE A 398 0.43 -28.95 -0.51
N LEU A 399 0.11 -27.71 -0.86
CA LEU A 399 -1.11 -27.37 -1.57
C LEU A 399 -0.79 -26.82 -2.96
N LYS A 400 -1.73 -26.99 -3.88
CA LYS A 400 -1.62 -26.46 -5.24
C LYS A 400 -1.76 -24.93 -5.22
N LEU A 401 -0.76 -24.23 -5.80
CA LEU A 401 -0.74 -22.79 -6.05
C LEU A 401 -0.81 -22.54 -7.55
N VAL A 402 -1.71 -21.65 -7.96
CA VAL A 402 -2.02 -21.37 -9.35
C VAL A 402 -1.89 -19.87 -9.62
N ILE A 403 -1.20 -19.47 -10.70
CA ILE A 403 -1.30 -18.12 -11.27
C ILE A 403 -1.86 -18.22 -12.69
N LEU A 404 -2.94 -17.49 -12.94
CA LEU A 404 -3.58 -17.40 -14.25
C LEU A 404 -3.47 -15.97 -14.78
N ASN A 405 -2.96 -15.84 -16.01
CA ASN A 405 -2.88 -14.56 -16.68
C ASN A 405 -4.27 -13.97 -16.90
N ARG A 406 -4.54 -12.78 -16.35
CA ARG A 406 -5.85 -12.12 -16.49
C ARG A 406 -5.97 -11.27 -17.75
N TYR A 407 -4.82 -10.88 -18.34
CA TYR A 407 -4.74 -9.99 -19.50
C TYR A 407 -4.98 -10.69 -20.83
N GLN A 408 -4.74 -12.00 -20.87
CA GLN A 408 -4.97 -12.82 -22.04
C GLN A 408 -5.27 -14.27 -21.65
N THR A 409 -5.94 -15.00 -22.53
CA THR A 409 -6.17 -16.43 -22.35
C THR A 409 -4.85 -17.19 -22.50
N ALA A 410 -4.38 -17.80 -21.41
CA ALA A 410 -3.17 -18.60 -21.38
C ALA A 410 -3.37 -19.83 -20.47
N PRO A 411 -2.57 -20.89 -20.61
CA PRO A 411 -2.53 -21.96 -19.60
C PRO A 411 -2.14 -21.39 -18.23
N PRO A 412 -2.74 -21.89 -17.12
CA PRO A 412 -2.32 -21.52 -15.77
C PRO A 412 -0.89 -22.00 -15.50
N ALA A 413 -0.09 -21.20 -14.81
CA ALA A 413 1.13 -21.63 -14.15
C ALA A 413 0.77 -22.29 -12.83
N ILE A 414 1.31 -23.47 -12.56
CA ILE A 414 0.97 -24.27 -11.37
C ILE A 414 2.25 -24.73 -10.68
N THR A 415 2.26 -24.59 -9.36
CA THR A 415 3.28 -25.13 -8.46
C THR A 415 2.63 -25.59 -7.17
N PHE A 416 3.45 -25.89 -6.16
CA PHE A 416 2.99 -26.28 -4.83
C PHE A 416 3.61 -25.37 -3.76
N ILE A 417 2.83 -25.13 -2.70
CA ILE A 417 3.20 -24.24 -1.60
C ILE A 417 2.96 -24.96 -0.26
N LYS A 418 3.81 -24.68 0.72
CA LYS A 418 3.73 -25.17 2.10
C LYS A 418 3.79 -24.02 3.07
N GLY A 419 3.21 -24.20 4.25
CA GLY A 419 3.19 -23.22 5.34
C GLY A 419 1.82 -22.59 5.55
N THR A 420 0.85 -22.85 4.67
CA THR A 420 -0.47 -22.23 4.72
C THR A 420 -1.43 -22.89 5.70
N GLY A 421 -1.21 -24.17 5.99
CA GLY A 421 -2.03 -24.98 6.91
C GLY A 421 -3.49 -25.18 6.50
N LEU A 422 -3.88 -24.78 5.28
CA LEU A 422 -5.23 -24.90 4.76
C LEU A 422 -5.67 -26.38 4.70
N LYS A 423 -6.86 -26.71 5.23
CA LYS A 423 -7.34 -28.10 5.31
C LYS A 423 -8.51 -28.40 4.38
N LEU A 424 -9.21 -27.39 3.89
CA LEU A 424 -10.34 -27.53 2.98
C LEU A 424 -10.53 -26.24 2.20
N GLY A 425 -11.25 -26.34 1.08
CA GLY A 425 -11.62 -25.18 0.26
C GLY A 425 -10.50 -24.64 -0.62
N ALA A 426 -10.78 -23.47 -1.20
CA ALA A 426 -9.84 -22.73 -2.02
C ALA A 426 -10.07 -21.22 -1.91
N ILE A 427 -9.01 -20.46 -2.17
CA ILE A 427 -9.03 -18.99 -2.27
C ILE A 427 -8.49 -18.62 -3.64
N ALA A 428 -9.14 -17.67 -4.32
CA ALA A 428 -8.64 -17.05 -5.53
C ALA A 428 -8.82 -15.54 -5.44
N GLN A 429 -7.85 -14.77 -5.94
CA GLN A 429 -7.94 -13.32 -5.94
C GLN A 429 -7.24 -12.70 -7.15
N SER A 430 -7.67 -11.48 -7.52
CA SER A 430 -7.04 -10.65 -8.55
C SER A 430 -6.00 -9.68 -7.98
N ILE A 431 -5.73 -9.73 -6.69
CA ILE A 431 -4.66 -9.00 -6.02
C ILE A 431 -3.47 -9.94 -5.90
N SER A 432 -2.41 -9.67 -6.67
CA SER A 432 -1.17 -10.46 -6.71
C SER A 432 -0.04 -9.54 -7.13
N HIS A 433 0.67 -9.04 -6.16
CA HIS A 433 1.71 -8.02 -6.36
C HIS A 433 2.82 -8.49 -7.31
N ASP A 434 3.27 -7.65 -8.27
CA ASP A 434 2.65 -6.35 -8.64
C ASP A 434 1.86 -6.47 -9.93
N SER A 435 1.99 -7.61 -10.64
CA SER A 435 1.35 -7.82 -11.95
C SER A 435 -0.17 -8.01 -11.89
N HIS A 436 -0.71 -8.29 -10.71
CA HIS A 436 -2.13 -8.54 -10.44
C HIS A 436 -2.78 -9.58 -11.33
N ASN A 437 -2.04 -10.61 -11.70
CA ASN A 437 -2.62 -11.82 -12.27
C ASN A 437 -3.50 -12.53 -11.24
N ILE A 438 -4.41 -13.39 -11.67
CA ILE A 438 -5.23 -14.16 -10.74
C ILE A 438 -4.33 -15.17 -10.03
N ILE A 439 -4.27 -15.10 -8.69
CA ILE A 439 -3.57 -16.08 -7.87
C ILE A 439 -4.57 -16.88 -7.05
N ALA A 440 -4.34 -18.19 -6.93
CA ALA A 440 -5.22 -19.08 -6.18
C ALA A 440 -4.46 -20.20 -5.48
N ILE A 441 -4.96 -20.60 -4.32
CA ILE A 441 -4.53 -21.76 -3.54
C ILE A 441 -5.72 -22.62 -3.16
N GLY A 442 -5.58 -23.94 -3.11
CA GLY A 442 -6.68 -24.78 -2.70
C GLY A 442 -6.34 -26.25 -2.48
N VAL A 443 -7.25 -26.93 -1.81
CA VAL A 443 -7.14 -28.34 -1.46
C VAL A 443 -7.56 -29.22 -2.63
N THR A 444 -8.63 -28.87 -3.35
CA THR A 444 -9.12 -29.63 -4.49
C THR A 444 -9.12 -28.78 -5.78
N ASP A 445 -8.91 -29.43 -6.92
CA ASP A 445 -8.98 -28.77 -8.22
C ASP A 445 -10.38 -28.22 -8.51
N PHE A 446 -11.42 -28.85 -7.97
CA PHE A 446 -12.81 -28.38 -8.14
C PHE A 446 -13.03 -27.05 -7.42
N GLU A 447 -12.65 -26.92 -6.17
CA GLU A 447 -12.79 -25.67 -5.40
C GLU A 447 -11.89 -24.57 -5.96
N LEU A 448 -10.66 -24.91 -6.40
CA LEU A 448 -9.78 -23.97 -7.13
C LEU A 448 -10.46 -23.43 -8.39
N MET A 449 -11.00 -24.31 -9.23
CA MET A 449 -11.71 -23.91 -10.45
C MET A 449 -12.92 -23.02 -10.13
N GLN A 450 -13.71 -23.36 -9.11
CA GLN A 450 -14.87 -22.56 -8.70
C GLN A 450 -14.42 -21.14 -8.28
N ALA A 451 -13.46 -21.04 -7.37
CA ALA A 451 -12.97 -19.75 -6.86
C ALA A 451 -12.39 -18.89 -8.00
N ILE A 452 -11.52 -19.46 -8.84
CA ILE A 452 -10.92 -18.77 -10.00
C ILE A 452 -12.00 -18.27 -10.97
N ASN A 453 -12.98 -19.12 -11.32
CA ASN A 453 -14.03 -18.78 -12.29
C ASN A 453 -14.98 -17.70 -11.76
N VAL A 454 -15.21 -17.64 -10.45
CA VAL A 454 -16.00 -16.56 -9.82
C VAL A 454 -15.25 -15.22 -9.93
N VAL A 455 -13.94 -15.18 -9.66
CA VAL A 455 -13.09 -13.98 -9.85
C VAL A 455 -13.08 -13.55 -11.33
N ILE A 456 -12.97 -14.50 -12.26
CA ILE A 456 -13.01 -14.21 -13.71
C ILE A 456 -14.35 -13.60 -14.10
N LYS A 457 -15.47 -14.18 -13.63
CA LYS A 457 -16.83 -13.70 -13.95
C LYS A 457 -17.06 -12.29 -13.41
N ALA A 458 -16.55 -12.00 -12.21
CA ALA A 458 -16.66 -10.68 -11.59
C ALA A 458 -15.65 -9.67 -12.17
N LYS A 459 -14.67 -10.12 -12.96
CA LYS A 459 -13.53 -9.32 -13.45
C LYS A 459 -12.69 -8.72 -12.34
N GLY A 460 -12.55 -9.43 -11.22
CA GLY A 460 -11.75 -9.07 -10.08
C GLY A 460 -12.47 -9.27 -8.76
N GLY A 461 -11.66 -9.47 -7.72
CA GLY A 461 -12.15 -9.69 -6.37
C GLY A 461 -11.36 -10.74 -5.62
N ILE A 462 -11.85 -11.08 -4.42
CA ILE A 462 -11.36 -12.15 -3.56
C ILE A 462 -12.51 -13.15 -3.40
N ALA A 463 -12.31 -14.39 -3.83
CA ALA A 463 -13.29 -15.47 -3.75
C ALA A 463 -12.80 -16.59 -2.83
N VAL A 464 -13.67 -17.05 -1.95
CA VAL A 464 -13.45 -18.22 -1.08
C VAL A 464 -14.48 -19.29 -1.46
N SER A 465 -14.00 -20.44 -1.91
CA SER A 465 -14.82 -21.62 -2.24
C SER A 465 -14.62 -22.69 -1.17
N CYS A 466 -15.73 -23.21 -0.64
CA CYS A 466 -15.71 -24.32 0.31
C CYS A 466 -16.96 -25.17 0.11
N MET A 467 -16.78 -26.43 -0.25
CA MET A 467 -17.87 -27.32 -0.62
C MET A 467 -18.70 -26.72 -1.80
N ASP A 468 -19.99 -26.47 -1.58
CA ASP A 468 -20.90 -25.91 -2.60
C ASP A 468 -21.11 -24.39 -2.47
N GLU A 469 -20.45 -23.75 -1.50
CA GLU A 469 -20.57 -22.31 -1.26
C GLU A 469 -19.36 -21.55 -1.80
N VAL A 470 -19.62 -20.43 -2.52
CA VAL A 470 -18.59 -19.48 -2.93
C VAL A 470 -18.97 -18.08 -2.46
N THR A 471 -18.11 -17.48 -1.66
CA THR A 471 -18.25 -16.07 -1.21
C THR A 471 -17.31 -15.20 -2.01
N LEU A 472 -17.74 -14.01 -2.42
CA LEU A 472 -16.98 -13.07 -3.23
C LEU A 472 -17.02 -11.66 -2.65
N LEU A 473 -15.85 -11.05 -2.43
CA LEU A 473 -15.68 -9.60 -2.40
C LEU A 473 -15.36 -9.14 -3.83
N SER A 474 -16.28 -8.42 -4.45
CA SER A 474 -16.12 -7.91 -5.82
C SER A 474 -15.26 -6.65 -5.84
N LEU A 475 -14.31 -6.57 -6.79
CA LEU A 475 -13.42 -5.42 -6.99
C LEU A 475 -13.48 -5.02 -8.48
N PRO A 476 -14.55 -4.34 -8.91
CA PRO A 476 -14.80 -4.08 -10.34
C PRO A 476 -13.87 -3.03 -10.95
N VAL A 477 -13.24 -2.19 -10.13
CA VAL A 477 -12.30 -1.16 -10.60
C VAL A 477 -10.90 -1.76 -10.64
N ALA A 478 -10.38 -1.93 -11.83
CA ALA A 478 -9.09 -2.53 -12.13
C ALA A 478 -8.90 -3.96 -11.55
N GLY A 479 -9.94 -4.58 -11.00
CA GLY A 479 -9.82 -5.82 -10.23
C GLY A 479 -9.12 -5.63 -8.89
N LEU A 480 -8.99 -4.41 -8.41
CA LEU A 480 -8.26 -4.02 -7.20
C LEU A 480 -9.16 -3.28 -6.21
N MET A 481 -10.11 -2.48 -6.68
CA MET A 481 -10.91 -1.59 -5.85
C MET A 481 -12.40 -1.85 -6.01
N SER A 482 -13.12 -1.73 -4.90
CA SER A 482 -14.58 -1.78 -4.79
C SER A 482 -15.21 -0.48 -5.31
N ASP A 483 -16.45 -0.53 -5.70
CA ASP A 483 -17.29 0.61 -6.02
C ASP A 483 -18.21 1.03 -4.84
N GLU A 484 -17.97 0.45 -3.67
CA GLU A 484 -18.72 0.70 -2.44
C GLU A 484 -17.97 1.64 -1.48
N SER A 485 -18.60 2.03 -0.38
CA SER A 485 -17.94 2.78 0.69
C SER A 485 -16.89 1.94 1.42
N LEU A 486 -15.98 2.60 2.15
CA LEU A 486 -14.99 1.88 2.95
C LEU A 486 -15.65 0.97 3.99
N GLU A 487 -16.72 1.43 4.66
CA GLU A 487 -17.42 0.67 5.69
C GLU A 487 -17.98 -0.64 5.14
N GLU A 488 -18.63 -0.58 3.97
CA GLU A 488 -19.20 -1.78 3.33
C GLU A 488 -18.09 -2.69 2.79
N THR A 489 -17.05 -2.12 2.18
CA THR A 489 -15.89 -2.88 1.71
C THR A 489 -15.18 -3.56 2.87
N SER A 490 -14.98 -2.85 4.00
CA SER A 490 -14.39 -3.40 5.24
C SER A 490 -15.23 -4.54 5.81
N ARG A 491 -16.56 -4.38 5.86
CA ARG A 491 -17.47 -5.42 6.34
C ARG A 491 -17.40 -6.69 5.49
N ARG A 492 -17.40 -6.53 4.15
CA ARG A 492 -17.28 -7.66 3.22
C ARG A 492 -15.90 -8.30 3.28
N TYR A 493 -14.85 -7.50 3.48
CA TYR A 493 -13.50 -8.02 3.65
C TYR A 493 -13.38 -8.84 4.95
N GLU A 494 -13.95 -8.37 6.07
CA GLU A 494 -14.03 -9.13 7.32
C GLU A 494 -14.83 -10.43 7.15
N GLU A 495 -15.89 -10.44 6.32
CA GLU A 495 -16.63 -11.66 5.97
C GLU A 495 -15.74 -12.66 5.22
N ILE A 496 -14.92 -12.19 4.27
CA ILE A 496 -13.94 -13.04 3.57
C ILE A 496 -12.92 -13.61 4.56
N GLU A 497 -12.36 -12.79 5.47
CA GLU A 497 -11.42 -13.25 6.50
C GLU A 497 -12.06 -14.34 7.41
N GLU A 498 -13.32 -14.17 7.81
CA GLU A 498 -14.06 -15.20 8.58
C GLU A 498 -14.24 -16.50 7.79
N LYS A 499 -14.54 -16.42 6.49
CA LYS A 499 -14.65 -17.60 5.64
C LYS A 499 -13.29 -18.30 5.51
N ILE A 500 -12.19 -17.55 5.33
CA ILE A 500 -10.82 -18.10 5.30
C ILE A 500 -10.48 -18.84 6.59
N LYS A 501 -10.80 -18.28 7.76
CA LYS A 501 -10.60 -18.96 9.06
C LYS A 501 -11.33 -20.30 9.14
N ARG A 502 -12.52 -20.43 8.52
CA ARG A 502 -13.26 -21.70 8.46
C ARG A 502 -12.55 -22.76 7.61
N LEU A 503 -11.66 -22.37 6.70
CA LEU A 503 -10.83 -23.29 5.93
C LEU A 503 -9.69 -23.92 6.77
N LYS A 504 -9.61 -23.56 8.06
CA LYS A 504 -8.68 -24.09 9.06
C LYS A 504 -7.20 -23.75 8.82
N SER A 505 -6.91 -22.69 8.08
CA SER A 505 -5.57 -22.11 8.06
C SER A 505 -5.23 -21.50 9.42
N PRO A 506 -4.01 -21.72 9.96
CA PRO A 506 -3.56 -21.05 11.17
C PRO A 506 -3.06 -19.63 10.91
N MET A 507 -2.93 -19.21 9.65
CA MET A 507 -2.44 -17.89 9.29
C MET A 507 -3.47 -16.80 9.64
N ASP A 508 -3.00 -15.68 10.16
CA ASP A 508 -3.84 -14.51 10.43
C ASP A 508 -4.17 -13.74 9.14
N SER A 509 -3.28 -13.76 8.14
CA SER A 509 -3.39 -13.01 6.89
C SER A 509 -3.07 -13.83 5.64
N LEU A 510 -3.74 -14.98 5.47
CA LEU A 510 -3.48 -15.91 4.36
C LEU A 510 -3.63 -15.23 2.98
N GLN A 511 -4.67 -14.39 2.76
CA GLN A 511 -4.88 -13.70 1.48
C GLN A 511 -3.78 -12.69 1.17
N MET A 512 -3.22 -12.02 2.19
CA MET A 512 -2.08 -11.13 2.04
C MET A 512 -0.82 -11.94 1.70
N THR A 513 -0.53 -12.99 2.45
CA THR A 513 0.60 -13.89 2.17
C THR A 513 0.50 -14.44 0.75
N LEU A 514 -0.70 -14.85 0.32
CA LEU A 514 -0.95 -15.34 -1.04
C LEU A 514 -0.63 -14.27 -2.09
N SER A 515 -0.98 -13.00 -1.86
CA SER A 515 -0.74 -11.92 -2.84
C SER A 515 0.74 -11.71 -3.17
N PHE A 516 1.63 -12.00 -2.21
CA PHE A 516 3.09 -11.87 -2.39
C PHE A 516 3.77 -13.10 -3.00
N MET A 517 3.04 -14.19 -3.22
CA MET A 517 3.63 -15.39 -3.87
C MET A 517 3.93 -15.16 -5.35
N GLY A 518 3.34 -14.12 -5.95
CA GLY A 518 3.62 -13.62 -7.29
C GLY A 518 4.72 -12.57 -7.38
N LEU A 519 5.20 -12.02 -6.26
CA LEU A 519 6.16 -10.91 -6.22
C LEU A 519 7.59 -11.40 -6.50
N LEU A 520 7.98 -11.39 -7.76
CA LEU A 520 9.23 -11.99 -8.24
C LEU A 520 10.49 -11.25 -7.81
N ALA A 521 10.37 -9.98 -7.42
CA ALA A 521 11.51 -9.17 -6.96
C ALA A 521 12.05 -9.61 -5.59
N ILE A 522 11.22 -10.32 -4.79
CA ILE A 522 11.56 -10.78 -3.44
C ILE A 522 11.98 -12.26 -3.46
N PRO A 523 13.10 -12.65 -2.78
CA PRO A 523 13.56 -14.03 -2.73
C PRO A 523 12.64 -14.98 -1.93
N SER A 524 12.77 -16.34 -2.10
CA SER A 524 13.66 -16.94 -3.10
C SER A 524 12.87 -17.60 -4.25
N LEU A 525 11.92 -18.50 -3.97
CA LEU A 525 11.12 -19.20 -4.96
C LEU A 525 9.72 -18.59 -5.06
N LYS A 526 9.30 -18.19 -6.25
CA LYS A 526 8.03 -17.53 -6.53
C LYS A 526 7.33 -18.14 -7.73
N LEU A 527 6.05 -17.85 -7.93
CA LEU A 527 5.32 -18.26 -9.11
C LEU A 527 4.99 -17.04 -9.99
N SER A 528 5.42 -17.06 -11.24
CA SER A 528 4.96 -16.14 -12.29
C SER A 528 3.85 -16.77 -13.12
N ASN A 529 3.07 -15.97 -13.82
CA ASN A 529 2.17 -16.49 -14.85
C ASN A 529 2.88 -17.21 -16.02
N LYS A 530 4.23 -17.11 -16.08
CA LYS A 530 5.08 -17.79 -17.07
C LYS A 530 5.73 -19.06 -16.53
N GLY A 531 5.66 -19.33 -15.22
CA GLY A 531 6.20 -20.52 -14.56
C GLY A 531 6.84 -20.25 -13.21
N LEU A 532 7.40 -21.29 -12.62
CA LEU A 532 8.12 -21.24 -11.35
C LEU A 532 9.43 -20.48 -11.52
N PHE A 533 9.70 -19.51 -10.65
CA PHE A 533 10.80 -18.56 -10.78
C PHE A 533 11.65 -18.53 -9.50
N ASN A 534 12.96 -18.63 -9.68
CA ASN A 534 13.92 -18.46 -8.60
C ASN A 534 14.52 -17.05 -8.68
N SER A 535 14.19 -16.21 -7.70
CA SER A 535 14.60 -14.79 -7.66
C SER A 535 16.09 -14.61 -7.38
N GLU A 536 16.75 -15.58 -6.72
CA GLU A 536 18.18 -15.49 -6.41
C GLU A 536 19.05 -15.68 -7.65
N THR A 537 18.63 -16.62 -8.52
CA THR A 537 19.31 -16.85 -9.81
C THR A 537 18.74 -16.02 -10.95
N PHE A 538 17.59 -15.38 -10.70
CA PHE A 538 16.82 -14.62 -11.67
C PHE A 538 16.43 -15.42 -12.91
N GLN A 539 16.02 -16.68 -12.73
CA GLN A 539 15.70 -17.62 -13.81
C GLN A 539 14.45 -18.46 -13.52
N PHE A 540 13.76 -18.85 -14.59
CA PHE A 540 12.73 -19.87 -14.47
C PHE A 540 13.35 -21.24 -14.16
N THR A 541 12.65 -22.00 -13.32
CA THR A 541 13.07 -23.34 -12.93
C THR A 541 11.96 -24.36 -13.15
N SER A 542 12.32 -25.64 -13.24
CA SER A 542 11.36 -26.74 -13.38
C SER A 542 10.70 -27.05 -12.05
N LEU A 543 9.39 -27.40 -12.08
CA LEU A 543 8.70 -27.91 -10.91
C LEU A 543 9.35 -29.23 -10.41
N PHE A 544 9.68 -30.12 -11.32
CA PHE A 544 10.27 -31.41 -11.01
C PHE A 544 11.80 -31.36 -11.14
N VAL A 545 12.46 -32.15 -10.25
CA VAL A 545 13.91 -32.32 -10.16
C VAL A 545 14.30 -33.71 -10.70
#